data_2b0a40a701350d4a0b65e896f5d0356a
#
_entry.id   2b0a40a701350d4a0b65e896f5d0356a
#
_cell.length_a   1.000
_cell.length_b   1.000
_cell.length_c   1.000
_cell.angle_alpha   90.00
_cell.angle_beta   90.00
_cell.angle_gamma   90.00
#
_symmetry.space_group_name_H-M   'P 1'
#
loop_
_entity.id
_entity.type
_entity.pdbx_description
1 polymer ?
#
loop_
_entity_poly.entity_id
_entity_poly.type
_entity_poly.pdbx_seq_one_letter_code
_entity_poly.pdbx_strand_id
1 'polypeptide(L)'
;MKRFTFLFLASWLYGDMNFEDLISKAINHHPSIQMSQEAFKMSEEELNSAKWQYFPTPSVDFSNSTKNDQVVAKLEQPIWTGGKLDSQYDIALSNKAESGYTLEESKYKLVERILNLIQAYSQGKSAEISLKEGYDRLSGFQDMIERKVKSGISSQSDKILLNSRLIQIKSDLVNAKSKKTLALKQLSLLIGENIENINFTLDKYNFDNNQSNLLIDDMTKFHPTLKKMDEQLKNSIIKISKEESALYPTISLVAEHKSGDVYTENTTESDNAIYLSLKATTGA
;
A
#
# COMPACT_ATOMS: atom_id res chain seq x y z
N MET A 1 53.23 19.88 1.78
CA MET A 1 52.02 19.08 1.89
C MET A 1 50.97 19.87 2.66
N LYS A 2 50.08 20.61 2.00
CA LYS A 2 49.03 21.40 2.61
C LYS A 2 47.75 20.59 2.57
N ARG A 3 47.25 20.14 3.74
CA ARG A 3 45.93 19.50 3.92
C ARG A 3 44.83 20.56 3.81
N PHE A 4 44.08 20.53 2.71
CA PHE A 4 42.84 21.28 2.56
C PHE A 4 41.71 20.52 3.26
N THR A 5 41.29 21.04 4.41
CA THR A 5 40.10 20.58 5.13
C THR A 5 38.90 21.24 4.48
N PHE A 6 38.14 20.48 3.69
CA PHE A 6 36.84 20.90 3.15
C PHE A 6 35.82 20.83 4.29
N LEU A 7 35.50 22.02 4.86
CA LEU A 7 34.35 22.21 5.74
C LEU A 7 33.09 22.16 4.87
N PHE A 8 32.37 21.04 4.89
CA PHE A 8 31.02 20.93 4.37
C PHE A 8 30.10 21.74 5.30
N LEU A 9 29.82 22.98 4.95
CA LEU A 9 28.72 23.76 5.49
C LEU A 9 27.45 23.18 4.89
N ALA A 10 26.82 22.21 5.58
CA ALA A 10 25.45 21.80 5.35
C ALA A 10 24.57 22.97 5.77
N SER A 11 24.28 23.87 4.85
CA SER A 11 23.20 24.86 5.00
C SER A 11 21.89 24.08 5.02
N TRP A 12 21.37 23.86 6.21
CA TRP A 12 19.98 23.44 6.44
C TRP A 12 19.08 24.57 5.93
N LEU A 13 18.69 24.50 4.68
CA LEU A 13 17.60 25.30 4.14
C LEU A 13 16.31 24.77 4.76
N TYR A 14 15.89 25.36 5.87
CA TYR A 14 14.52 25.29 6.35
C TYR A 14 13.64 26.05 5.34
N GLY A 15 13.34 25.43 4.21
CA GLY A 15 12.31 25.89 3.30
C GLY A 15 10.95 25.49 3.85
N ASP A 16 9.97 26.39 3.81
CA ASP A 16 8.56 26.06 4.01
C ASP A 16 8.21 24.91 3.08
N MET A 17 7.88 23.73 3.67
CA MET A 17 7.58 22.51 2.91
C MET A 17 6.24 22.71 2.21
N ASN A 18 6.23 22.66 0.89
CA ASN A 18 5.02 22.71 0.09
C ASN A 18 4.22 21.40 0.25
N PHE A 19 2.90 21.48 0.05
CA PHE A 19 2.01 20.33 0.15
C PHE A 19 2.38 19.20 -0.82
N GLU A 20 2.75 19.56 -2.05
CA GLU A 20 3.18 18.60 -3.08
C GLU A 20 4.48 17.88 -2.69
N ASP A 21 5.45 18.61 -2.13
CA ASP A 21 6.71 18.02 -1.64
C ASP A 21 6.47 17.02 -0.51
N LEU A 22 5.54 17.34 0.40
CA LEU A 22 5.17 16.47 1.51
C LEU A 22 4.55 15.17 1.00
N ILE A 23 3.61 15.25 0.05
CA ILE A 23 3.00 14.06 -0.57
C ILE A 23 4.07 13.24 -1.30
N SER A 24 4.91 13.87 -2.11
CA SER A 24 5.97 13.20 -2.86
C SER A 24 6.93 12.45 -1.95
N LYS A 25 7.40 13.10 -0.87
CA LYS A 25 8.26 12.47 0.13
C LYS A 25 7.58 11.28 0.81
N ALA A 26 6.32 11.43 1.20
CA ALA A 26 5.55 10.37 1.83
C ALA A 26 5.38 9.17 0.90
N ILE A 27 5.03 9.38 -0.37
CA ILE A 27 4.87 8.31 -1.37
C ILE A 27 6.19 7.57 -1.58
N ASN A 28 7.32 8.28 -1.64
CA ASN A 28 8.62 7.66 -1.89
C ASN A 28 9.20 6.94 -0.66
N HIS A 29 8.82 7.36 0.55
CA HIS A 29 9.43 6.84 1.79
C HIS A 29 8.53 5.84 2.52
N HIS A 30 7.21 5.94 2.39
CA HIS A 30 6.30 5.17 3.25
C HIS A 30 6.31 3.67 2.94
N PRO A 31 6.55 2.78 3.95
CA PRO A 31 6.67 1.34 3.73
C PRO A 31 5.46 0.69 3.05
N SER A 32 4.25 1.19 3.29
CA SER A 32 3.05 0.62 2.65
C SER A 32 3.04 0.81 1.14
N ILE A 33 3.62 1.90 0.63
CA ILE A 33 3.75 2.13 -0.81
C ILE A 33 4.82 1.20 -1.39
N GLN A 34 5.96 1.06 -0.70
CA GLN A 34 7.00 0.12 -1.10
C GLN A 34 6.48 -1.33 -1.15
N MET A 35 5.71 -1.75 -0.13
CA MET A 35 5.06 -3.07 -0.13
C MET A 35 4.13 -3.25 -1.33
N SER A 36 3.31 -2.25 -1.66
CA SER A 36 2.40 -2.32 -2.81
C SER A 36 3.16 -2.31 -4.14
N GLN A 37 4.31 -1.62 -4.23
CA GLN A 37 5.18 -1.64 -5.40
C GLN A 37 5.82 -3.02 -5.60
N GLU A 38 6.33 -3.63 -4.54
CA GLU A 38 6.90 -4.97 -4.62
C GLU A 38 5.83 -6.03 -4.93
N ALA A 39 4.61 -5.88 -4.39
CA ALA A 39 3.48 -6.73 -4.75
C ALA A 39 3.10 -6.59 -6.24
N PHE A 40 3.17 -5.38 -6.79
CA PHE A 40 2.96 -5.17 -8.23
C PHE A 40 4.05 -5.84 -9.06
N LYS A 41 5.34 -5.71 -8.70
CA LYS A 41 6.44 -6.41 -9.38
C LYS A 41 6.29 -7.93 -9.30
N MET A 42 5.86 -8.46 -8.14
CA MET A 42 5.57 -9.88 -7.99
C MET A 42 4.50 -10.34 -8.98
N SER A 43 3.42 -9.58 -9.15
CA SER A 43 2.37 -9.90 -10.11
C SER A 43 2.84 -9.80 -11.58
N GLU A 44 3.84 -8.97 -11.88
CA GLU A 44 4.50 -8.96 -13.20
C GLU A 44 5.28 -10.24 -13.45
N GLU A 45 6.00 -10.74 -12.46
CA GLU A 45 6.73 -12.01 -12.56
C GLU A 45 5.79 -13.21 -12.62
N GLU A 46 4.65 -13.17 -11.91
CA GLU A 46 3.59 -14.18 -12.05
C GLU A 46 3.02 -14.23 -13.47
N LEU A 47 2.80 -13.07 -14.10
CA LEU A 47 2.39 -13.00 -15.51
C LEU A 47 3.48 -13.54 -16.44
N ASN A 48 4.74 -13.23 -16.18
CA ASN A 48 5.86 -13.80 -16.93
C ASN A 48 5.92 -15.33 -16.76
N SER A 49 5.74 -15.83 -15.54
CA SER A 49 5.66 -17.27 -15.27
C SER A 49 4.50 -17.93 -16.03
N ALA A 50 3.32 -17.29 -16.07
CA ALA A 50 2.19 -17.81 -16.84
C ALA A 50 2.49 -17.88 -18.37
N LYS A 51 3.23 -16.91 -18.92
CA LYS A 51 3.72 -16.95 -20.32
C LYS A 51 4.69 -18.11 -20.55
N TRP A 52 5.58 -18.38 -19.60
CA TRP A 52 6.53 -19.48 -19.72
C TRP A 52 5.87 -20.86 -19.76
N GLN A 53 4.65 -21.00 -19.24
CA GLN A 53 3.90 -22.26 -19.29
C GLN A 53 3.49 -22.69 -20.70
N TYR A 54 3.54 -21.80 -21.68
CA TYR A 54 3.33 -22.13 -23.10
C TYR A 54 4.57 -22.75 -23.77
N PHE A 55 5.74 -22.70 -23.12
CA PHE A 55 7.00 -23.22 -23.67
C PHE A 55 7.28 -24.62 -23.14
N PRO A 56 8.17 -25.37 -23.80
CA PRO A 56 8.57 -26.68 -23.35
C PRO A 56 9.15 -26.65 -21.94
N THR A 57 8.65 -27.52 -21.08
CA THR A 57 9.12 -27.62 -19.68
C THR A 57 10.11 -28.78 -19.56
N PRO A 58 11.40 -28.53 -19.29
CA PRO A 58 12.36 -29.56 -19.01
C PRO A 58 12.16 -30.08 -17.57
N SER A 59 12.26 -31.39 -17.38
CA SER A 59 12.36 -32.04 -16.07
C SER A 59 13.42 -33.11 -16.11
N VAL A 60 14.08 -33.34 -14.96
CA VAL A 60 15.02 -34.45 -14.77
C VAL A 60 14.63 -35.13 -13.45
N ASP A 61 14.24 -36.39 -13.56
CA ASP A 61 13.84 -37.20 -12.45
C ASP A 61 14.94 -38.25 -12.15
N PHE A 62 15.40 -38.31 -10.92
CA PHE A 62 16.34 -39.28 -10.42
C PHE A 62 15.59 -40.25 -9.52
N SER A 63 15.57 -41.53 -9.90
CA SER A 63 15.00 -42.58 -9.10
C SER A 63 16.08 -43.58 -8.70
N ASN A 64 16.25 -43.75 -7.38
CA ASN A 64 17.17 -44.75 -6.81
C ASN A 64 16.33 -45.75 -6.03
N SER A 65 16.34 -46.98 -6.47
CA SER A 65 15.65 -48.09 -5.81
C SER A 65 16.64 -49.24 -5.63
N THR A 66 16.41 -50.07 -4.64
CA THR A 66 17.23 -51.26 -4.34
C THR A 66 17.45 -52.18 -5.56
N LYS A 67 16.69 -51.97 -6.63
CA LYS A 67 16.75 -52.82 -7.85
C LYS A 67 17.08 -52.05 -9.13
N ASN A 68 16.88 -50.72 -9.17
CA ASN A 68 17.10 -49.94 -10.40
C ASN A 68 17.48 -48.49 -10.04
N ASP A 69 18.59 -48.03 -10.57
CA ASP A 69 18.96 -46.62 -10.61
C ASP A 69 18.58 -46.04 -11.98
N GLN A 70 17.66 -45.09 -12.02
CA GLN A 70 17.18 -44.53 -13.29
C GLN A 70 17.23 -43.02 -13.28
N VAL A 71 17.71 -42.45 -14.38
CA VAL A 71 17.64 -41.02 -14.68
C VAL A 71 16.72 -40.84 -15.87
N VAL A 72 15.70 -40.01 -15.72
CA VAL A 72 14.76 -39.68 -16.79
C VAL A 72 14.82 -38.19 -17.04
N ALA A 73 15.34 -37.77 -18.22
CA ALA A 73 15.26 -36.41 -18.71
C ALA A 73 14.06 -36.28 -19.64
N LYS A 74 13.16 -35.34 -19.36
CA LYS A 74 11.92 -35.17 -20.09
C LYS A 74 11.75 -33.72 -20.51
N LEU A 75 11.28 -33.52 -21.74
CA LEU A 75 10.84 -32.23 -22.26
C LEU A 75 9.38 -32.35 -22.66
N GLU A 76 8.49 -31.60 -22.01
CA GLU A 76 7.06 -31.63 -22.28
C GLU A 76 6.60 -30.29 -22.85
N GLN A 77 6.03 -30.28 -24.07
CA GLN A 77 5.43 -29.14 -24.72
C GLN A 77 3.92 -29.30 -24.75
N PRO A 78 3.16 -28.46 -24.03
CA PRO A 78 1.69 -28.45 -24.17
C PRO A 78 1.30 -28.00 -25.58
N ILE A 79 0.46 -28.79 -26.25
CA ILE A 79 -0.09 -28.47 -27.57
C ILE A 79 -1.53 -27.94 -27.44
N TRP A 80 -2.30 -28.59 -26.55
CA TRP A 80 -3.68 -28.20 -26.28
C TRP A 80 -4.04 -28.57 -24.84
N THR A 81 -4.65 -27.63 -24.13
CA THR A 81 -4.95 -27.76 -22.71
C THR A 81 -6.41 -27.48 -22.35
N GLY A 82 -7.32 -27.53 -23.38
CA GLY A 82 -8.73 -27.20 -23.16
C GLY A 82 -8.99 -25.78 -22.68
N GLY A 83 -8.08 -24.82 -22.95
CA GLY A 83 -8.18 -23.44 -22.49
C GLY A 83 -7.59 -23.20 -21.09
N LYS A 84 -6.99 -24.21 -20.44
CA LYS A 84 -6.41 -24.05 -19.09
C LYS A 84 -5.28 -23.05 -19.04
N LEU A 85 -4.34 -23.10 -19.99
CA LEU A 85 -3.20 -22.18 -20.05
C LEU A 85 -3.67 -20.74 -20.37
N ASP A 86 -4.65 -20.62 -21.28
CA ASP A 86 -5.21 -19.32 -21.62
C ASP A 86 -5.90 -18.67 -20.41
N SER A 87 -6.71 -19.46 -19.69
CA SER A 87 -7.32 -18.99 -18.43
C SER A 87 -6.28 -18.64 -17.35
N GLN A 88 -5.19 -19.41 -17.24
CA GLN A 88 -4.10 -19.10 -16.30
C GLN A 88 -3.38 -17.80 -16.65
N TYR A 89 -3.11 -17.58 -17.92
CA TYR A 89 -2.54 -16.33 -18.43
C TYR A 89 -3.47 -15.14 -18.15
N ASP A 90 -4.76 -15.26 -18.47
CA ASP A 90 -5.74 -14.20 -18.27
C ASP A 90 -5.96 -13.89 -16.77
N ILE A 91 -5.91 -14.90 -15.89
CA ILE A 91 -5.92 -14.71 -14.44
C ILE A 91 -4.68 -13.91 -14.00
N ALA A 92 -3.49 -14.28 -14.47
CA ALA A 92 -2.26 -13.56 -14.12
C ALA A 92 -2.27 -12.11 -14.64
N LEU A 93 -2.82 -11.89 -15.85
CA LEU A 93 -3.00 -10.57 -16.44
C LEU A 93 -3.96 -9.70 -15.59
N SER A 94 -5.09 -10.26 -15.18
CA SER A 94 -6.07 -9.59 -14.33
C SER A 94 -5.49 -9.32 -12.92
N ASN A 95 -4.74 -10.26 -12.33
CA ASN A 95 -4.04 -10.07 -11.07
C ASN A 95 -3.02 -8.93 -11.13
N LYS A 96 -2.27 -8.81 -12.24
CA LYS A 96 -1.35 -7.70 -12.44
C LYS A 96 -2.10 -6.36 -12.48
N ALA A 97 -3.21 -6.28 -13.21
CA ALA A 97 -4.03 -5.08 -13.27
C ALA A 97 -4.61 -4.72 -11.88
N GLU A 98 -5.14 -5.71 -11.15
CA GLU A 98 -5.64 -5.55 -9.78
C GLU A 98 -4.55 -5.03 -8.82
N SER A 99 -3.33 -5.58 -8.92
CA SER A 99 -2.19 -5.15 -8.10
C SER A 99 -1.77 -3.71 -8.41
N GLY A 100 -1.85 -3.29 -9.70
CA GLY A 100 -1.63 -1.91 -10.11
C GLY A 100 -2.64 -0.96 -9.50
N TYR A 101 -3.94 -1.28 -9.52
CA TYR A 101 -4.98 -0.49 -8.87
C TYR A 101 -4.85 -0.49 -7.34
N THR A 102 -4.35 -1.57 -6.75
CA THR A 102 -4.08 -1.64 -5.31
C THR A 102 -2.93 -0.69 -4.91
N LEU A 103 -1.91 -0.56 -5.75
CA LEU A 103 -0.84 0.42 -5.56
C LEU A 103 -1.39 1.86 -5.61
N GLU A 104 -2.23 2.18 -6.60
CA GLU A 104 -2.87 3.49 -6.68
C GLU A 104 -3.79 3.75 -5.48
N GLU A 105 -4.60 2.79 -5.07
CA GLU A 105 -5.44 2.89 -3.86
C GLU A 105 -4.61 3.16 -2.61
N SER A 106 -3.43 2.53 -2.49
CA SER A 106 -2.51 2.75 -1.37
C SER A 106 -1.98 4.18 -1.34
N LYS A 107 -1.68 4.77 -2.51
CA LYS A 107 -1.29 6.18 -2.62
C LYS A 107 -2.42 7.12 -2.20
N TYR A 108 -3.66 6.88 -2.67
CA TYR A 108 -4.82 7.67 -2.27
C TYR A 108 -5.07 7.62 -0.76
N LYS A 109 -5.01 6.43 -0.14
CA LYS A 109 -5.14 6.27 1.32
C LYS A 109 -4.05 7.00 2.10
N LEU A 110 -2.83 7.02 1.59
CA LEU A 110 -1.74 7.76 2.21
C LEU A 110 -1.98 9.27 2.14
N VAL A 111 -2.42 9.79 0.98
CA VAL A 111 -2.76 11.20 0.82
C VAL A 111 -3.92 11.60 1.73
N GLU A 112 -4.98 10.79 1.81
CA GLU A 112 -6.10 11.00 2.72
C GLU A 112 -5.63 11.09 4.18
N ARG A 113 -4.75 10.19 4.59
CA ARG A 113 -4.17 10.20 5.95
C ARG A 113 -3.37 11.48 6.21
N ILE A 114 -2.59 11.94 5.24
CA ILE A 114 -1.84 13.19 5.33
C ILE A 114 -2.78 14.38 5.48
N LEU A 115 -3.85 14.45 4.66
CA LEU A 115 -4.85 15.52 4.74
C LEU A 115 -5.55 15.57 6.12
N ASN A 116 -5.93 14.42 6.65
CA ASN A 116 -6.54 14.30 7.98
C ASN A 116 -5.58 14.78 9.08
N LEU A 117 -4.29 14.49 8.98
CA LEU A 117 -3.29 14.96 9.93
C LEU A 117 -3.03 16.47 9.82
N ILE A 118 -3.00 17.02 8.61
CA ILE A 118 -2.91 18.47 8.37
C ILE A 118 -4.13 19.18 8.97
N GLN A 119 -5.33 18.63 8.77
CA GLN A 119 -6.55 19.16 9.37
C GLN A 119 -6.48 19.15 10.90
N ALA A 120 -6.05 18.03 11.51
CA ALA A 120 -5.89 17.91 12.96
C ALA A 120 -4.84 18.90 13.50
N TYR A 121 -3.72 19.09 12.80
CA TYR A 121 -2.71 20.09 13.13
C TYR A 121 -3.28 21.52 13.07
N SER A 122 -3.99 21.87 12.00
CA SER A 122 -4.58 23.20 11.81
C SER A 122 -5.64 23.50 12.86
N GLN A 123 -6.48 22.54 13.18
CA GLN A 123 -7.47 22.66 14.28
C GLN A 123 -6.78 22.85 15.64
N GLY A 124 -5.76 22.04 15.94
CA GLY A 124 -4.98 22.16 17.17
C GLY A 124 -4.28 23.51 17.29
N LYS A 125 -3.69 24.01 16.19
CA LYS A 125 -3.03 25.34 16.12
C LYS A 125 -4.02 26.47 16.36
N SER A 126 -5.17 26.45 15.68
CA SER A 126 -6.21 27.47 15.84
C SER A 126 -6.81 27.47 17.25
N ALA A 127 -7.07 26.27 17.80
CA ALA A 127 -7.55 26.14 19.16
C ALA A 127 -6.53 26.65 20.20
N GLU A 128 -5.24 26.33 20.02
CA GLU A 128 -4.16 26.82 20.89
C GLU A 128 -4.13 28.36 20.92
N ILE A 129 -4.20 29.01 19.77
CA ILE A 129 -4.21 30.47 19.66
C ILE A 129 -5.43 31.05 20.37
N SER A 130 -6.64 30.61 20.02
CA SER A 130 -7.89 31.13 20.61
C SER A 130 -8.00 30.90 22.10
N LEU A 131 -7.58 29.73 22.60
CA LEU A 131 -7.59 29.42 24.02
C LEU A 131 -6.54 30.24 24.80
N LYS A 132 -5.37 30.48 24.20
CA LYS A 132 -4.34 31.33 24.80
C LYS A 132 -4.84 32.77 24.95
N GLU A 133 -5.41 33.35 23.91
CA GLU A 133 -6.01 34.68 23.97
C GLU A 133 -7.17 34.75 24.97
N GLY A 134 -8.00 33.70 25.05
CA GLY A 134 -9.07 33.59 26.04
C GLY A 134 -8.54 33.55 27.47
N TYR A 135 -7.48 32.78 27.71
CA TYR A 135 -6.79 32.71 29.01
C TYR A 135 -6.21 34.07 29.40
N ASP A 136 -5.50 34.73 28.47
CA ASP A 136 -4.86 36.03 28.74
C ASP A 136 -5.91 37.11 29.06
N ARG A 137 -7.04 37.15 28.34
CA ARG A 137 -8.17 38.05 28.64
C ARG A 137 -8.77 37.77 30.01
N LEU A 138 -9.05 36.48 30.31
CA LEU A 138 -9.71 36.10 31.56
C LEU A 138 -8.79 36.30 32.78
N SER A 139 -7.50 36.02 32.65
CA SER A 139 -6.51 36.24 33.71
C SER A 139 -6.36 37.73 34.08
N GLY A 140 -6.51 38.63 33.08
CA GLY A 140 -6.52 40.08 33.33
C GLY A 140 -7.61 40.56 34.27
N PHE A 141 -8.69 39.77 34.46
CA PHE A 141 -9.75 40.10 35.44
C PHE A 141 -9.46 39.62 36.88
N GLN A 142 -8.44 38.79 37.12
CA GLN A 142 -8.19 38.22 38.45
C GLN A 142 -8.00 39.28 39.50
N ASP A 143 -7.14 40.24 39.30
CA ASP A 143 -6.83 41.32 40.24
C ASP A 143 -8.05 42.20 40.50
N MET A 144 -8.87 42.46 39.52
CA MET A 144 -10.08 43.25 39.66
C MET A 144 -11.12 42.52 40.51
N ILE A 145 -11.38 41.23 40.26
CA ILE A 145 -12.32 40.42 41.05
C ILE A 145 -11.80 40.28 42.51
N GLU A 146 -10.50 40.08 42.70
CA GLU A 146 -9.92 39.97 44.04
C GLU A 146 -10.11 41.24 44.84
N ARG A 147 -9.89 42.43 44.27
CA ARG A 147 -10.17 43.72 44.92
C ARG A 147 -11.65 43.88 45.25
N LYS A 148 -12.57 43.51 44.34
CA LYS A 148 -14.02 43.61 44.57
C LYS A 148 -14.47 42.69 45.70
N VAL A 149 -13.92 41.48 45.78
CA VAL A 149 -14.24 40.55 46.87
C VAL A 149 -13.72 41.07 48.21
N LYS A 150 -12.48 41.61 48.24
CA LYS A 150 -11.92 42.24 49.46
C LYS A 150 -12.71 43.44 49.94
N SER A 151 -13.32 44.21 49.04
CA SER A 151 -14.18 45.38 49.38
C SER A 151 -15.64 45.01 49.62
N GLY A 152 -16.02 43.75 49.55
CA GLY A 152 -17.41 43.27 49.78
C GLY A 152 -18.35 43.55 48.62
N ILE A 153 -17.87 44.02 47.47
CA ILE A 153 -18.67 44.36 46.27
C ILE A 153 -19.03 43.08 45.43
N SER A 154 -18.14 42.06 45.46
CA SER A 154 -18.38 40.78 44.80
C SER A 154 -18.33 39.62 45.79
N SER A 155 -18.99 38.53 45.48
CA SER A 155 -19.04 37.32 46.31
C SER A 155 -17.74 36.50 46.18
N GLN A 156 -17.43 35.69 47.20
CA GLN A 156 -16.36 34.71 47.14
C GLN A 156 -16.61 33.67 46.02
N SER A 157 -17.87 33.40 45.71
CA SER A 157 -18.29 32.50 44.60
C SER A 157 -17.81 33.03 43.26
N ASP A 158 -17.80 34.34 43.01
CA ASP A 158 -17.32 34.93 41.77
C ASP A 158 -15.83 34.65 41.54
N LYS A 159 -15.02 34.74 42.60
CA LYS A 159 -13.57 34.41 42.56
C LYS A 159 -13.38 32.92 42.26
N ILE A 160 -14.16 32.04 42.90
CA ILE A 160 -14.08 30.60 42.66
C ILE A 160 -14.47 30.26 41.22
N LEU A 161 -15.53 30.88 40.71
CA LEU A 161 -15.98 30.69 39.31
C LEU A 161 -14.89 31.12 38.31
N LEU A 162 -14.29 32.30 38.52
CA LEU A 162 -13.20 32.79 37.66
C LEU A 162 -12.01 31.81 37.67
N ASN A 163 -11.56 31.35 38.83
CA ASN A 163 -10.48 30.42 38.98
C ASN A 163 -10.80 29.08 38.29
N SER A 164 -12.01 28.56 38.44
CA SER A 164 -12.45 27.33 37.79
C SER A 164 -12.43 27.48 36.27
N ARG A 165 -12.85 28.61 35.70
CA ARG A 165 -12.77 28.91 34.29
C ARG A 165 -11.35 28.98 33.75
N LEU A 166 -10.43 29.62 34.51
CA LEU A 166 -9.01 29.67 34.14
C LEU A 166 -8.36 28.29 34.14
N ILE A 167 -8.67 27.44 35.12
CA ILE A 167 -8.19 26.05 35.16
C ILE A 167 -8.72 25.27 33.96
N GLN A 168 -10.00 25.41 33.62
CA GLN A 168 -10.62 24.76 32.47
C GLN A 168 -9.93 25.17 31.18
N ILE A 169 -9.77 26.48 30.90
CA ILE A 169 -9.11 26.98 29.68
C ILE A 169 -7.65 26.49 29.64
N LYS A 170 -6.95 26.45 30.77
CA LYS A 170 -5.57 25.94 30.85
C LYS A 170 -5.50 24.45 30.50
N SER A 171 -6.45 23.66 30.95
CA SER A 171 -6.57 22.24 30.59
C SER A 171 -6.85 22.07 29.08
N ASP A 172 -7.79 22.85 28.52
CA ASP A 172 -8.12 22.83 27.11
C ASP A 172 -6.93 23.28 26.23
N LEU A 173 -6.15 24.26 26.70
CA LEU A 173 -4.92 24.71 26.02
C LEU A 173 -3.87 23.57 25.96
N VAL A 174 -3.67 22.83 27.04
CA VAL A 174 -2.76 21.67 27.06
C VAL A 174 -3.24 20.60 26.08
N ASN A 175 -4.55 20.33 26.05
CA ASN A 175 -5.13 19.36 25.12
C ASN A 175 -4.97 19.79 23.65
N ALA A 176 -5.22 21.07 23.34
CA ALA A 176 -5.03 21.62 21.99
C ALA A 176 -3.57 21.53 21.53
N LYS A 177 -2.63 21.88 22.40
CA LYS A 177 -1.19 21.79 22.18
C LYS A 177 -0.76 20.33 21.93
N SER A 178 -1.28 19.41 22.73
CA SER A 178 -0.98 17.98 22.60
C SER A 178 -1.50 17.43 21.25
N LYS A 179 -2.73 17.78 20.85
CA LYS A 179 -3.30 17.39 19.55
C LYS A 179 -2.44 17.91 18.39
N LYS A 180 -2.07 19.19 18.41
CA LYS A 180 -1.18 19.80 17.40
C LYS A 180 0.15 19.05 17.31
N THR A 181 0.81 18.81 18.46
CA THR A 181 2.12 18.14 18.51
C THR A 181 2.03 16.69 18.04
N LEU A 182 0.96 15.98 18.42
CA LEU A 182 0.74 14.60 17.98
C LEU A 182 0.57 14.51 16.46
N ALA A 183 -0.27 15.37 15.88
CA ALA A 183 -0.47 15.41 14.43
C ALA A 183 0.84 15.69 13.68
N LEU A 184 1.65 16.62 14.18
CA LEU A 184 2.96 16.95 13.60
C LEU A 184 3.93 15.76 13.64
N LYS A 185 4.01 15.07 14.79
CA LYS A 185 4.85 13.87 14.94
C LYS A 185 4.39 12.73 14.02
N GLN A 186 3.08 12.54 13.88
CA GLN A 186 2.55 11.54 12.98
C GLN A 186 2.86 11.86 11.51
N LEU A 187 2.79 13.14 11.09
CA LEU A 187 3.23 13.56 9.76
C LEU A 187 4.72 13.31 9.57
N SER A 188 5.55 13.65 10.56
CA SER A 188 6.99 13.37 10.52
C SER A 188 7.28 11.89 10.31
N LEU A 189 6.52 10.99 10.95
CA LEU A 189 6.65 9.54 10.75
C LEU A 189 6.25 9.10 9.33
N LEU A 190 5.22 9.71 8.74
CA LEU A 190 4.77 9.35 7.40
C LEU A 190 5.79 9.71 6.31
N ILE A 191 6.51 10.82 6.48
CA ILE A 191 7.50 11.28 5.50
C ILE A 191 8.93 10.83 5.84
N GLY A 192 9.17 10.30 7.04
CA GLY A 192 10.50 9.88 7.50
C GLY A 192 11.44 11.05 7.88
N GLU A 193 10.93 12.28 7.97
CA GLU A 193 11.69 13.47 8.31
C GLU A 193 11.04 14.22 9.47
N ASN A 194 11.86 14.92 10.30
CA ASN A 194 11.32 15.74 11.39
C ASN A 194 10.74 17.04 10.86
N ILE A 195 9.44 17.25 11.11
CA ILE A 195 8.73 18.50 10.78
C ILE A 195 8.48 19.28 12.06
N GLU A 196 8.97 20.50 12.15
CA GLU A 196 8.75 21.37 13.30
C GLU A 196 7.56 22.28 13.16
N ASN A 197 7.25 22.70 11.93
CA ASN A 197 6.13 23.58 11.62
C ASN A 197 5.60 23.34 10.22
N ILE A 198 4.31 23.59 10.02
CA ILE A 198 3.65 23.48 8.72
C ILE A 198 2.91 24.78 8.45
N ASN A 199 3.21 25.40 7.32
CA ASN A 199 2.51 26.58 6.82
C ASN A 199 1.91 26.24 5.45
N PHE A 200 0.66 25.74 5.46
CA PHE A 200 -0.09 25.59 4.22
C PHE A 200 -1.23 26.60 4.19
N THR A 201 -1.31 27.34 3.12
CA THR A 201 -2.54 27.99 2.67
C THR A 201 -3.25 26.99 1.78
N LEU A 202 -4.29 26.36 2.30
CA LEU A 202 -5.21 25.62 1.43
C LEU A 202 -6.00 26.67 0.67
N ASP A 203 -5.80 26.73 -0.64
CA ASP A 203 -6.65 27.55 -1.51
C ASP A 203 -8.09 27.09 -1.31
N LYS A 204 -9.00 28.07 -1.13
CA LYS A 204 -10.43 27.79 -1.03
C LYS A 204 -10.90 27.21 -2.36
N TYR A 205 -11.02 25.89 -2.42
CA TYR A 205 -11.75 25.25 -3.49
C TYR A 205 -13.23 25.63 -3.36
N ASN A 206 -13.71 26.48 -4.24
CA ASN A 206 -15.13 26.72 -4.39
C ASN A 206 -15.73 25.57 -5.19
N PHE A 207 -16.35 24.61 -4.49
CA PHE A 207 -17.16 23.60 -5.15
C PHE A 207 -18.44 24.26 -5.68
N ASP A 208 -18.56 24.33 -7.00
CA ASP A 208 -19.83 24.65 -7.63
C ASP A 208 -20.75 23.42 -7.58
N ASN A 209 -21.97 23.57 -7.05
CA ASN A 209 -22.95 22.49 -6.95
C ASN A 209 -23.29 21.85 -8.31
N ASN A 210 -23.09 22.56 -9.42
CA ASN A 210 -23.29 22.04 -10.77
C ASN A 210 -22.20 21.01 -11.20
N GLN A 211 -21.07 20.94 -10.50
CA GLN A 211 -19.99 20.00 -10.79
C GLN A 211 -20.18 18.62 -10.11
N SER A 212 -21.15 18.47 -9.23
CA SER A 212 -21.33 17.23 -8.45
C SER A 212 -21.59 16.01 -9.34
N ASN A 213 -22.39 16.14 -10.40
CA ASN A 213 -22.68 15.03 -11.32
C ASN A 213 -21.45 14.65 -12.17
N LEU A 214 -20.67 15.64 -12.60
CA LEU A 214 -19.41 15.40 -13.31
C LEU A 214 -18.39 14.70 -12.42
N LEU A 215 -18.30 15.10 -11.15
CA LEU A 215 -17.42 14.45 -10.17
C LEU A 215 -17.83 12.99 -9.89
N ILE A 216 -19.14 12.70 -9.81
CA ILE A 216 -19.64 11.32 -9.64
C ILE A 216 -19.28 10.47 -10.86
N ASP A 217 -19.48 10.98 -12.08
CA ASP A 217 -19.12 10.28 -13.31
C ASP A 217 -17.61 10.03 -13.41
N ASP A 218 -16.80 11.00 -13.05
CA ASP A 218 -15.34 10.84 -13.03
C ASP A 218 -14.89 9.86 -11.94
N MET A 219 -15.47 9.92 -10.74
CA MET A 219 -15.19 8.95 -9.68
C MET A 219 -15.53 7.53 -10.11
N THR A 220 -16.68 7.29 -10.74
CA THR A 220 -17.06 5.95 -11.20
C THR A 220 -16.14 5.41 -12.29
N LYS A 221 -15.61 6.29 -13.16
CA LYS A 221 -14.72 5.89 -14.25
C LYS A 221 -13.27 5.70 -13.83
N PHE A 222 -12.77 6.49 -12.88
CA PHE A 222 -11.34 6.57 -12.59
C PHE A 222 -10.93 6.13 -11.19
N HIS A 223 -11.90 5.88 -10.28
CA HIS A 223 -11.57 5.53 -8.89
C HIS A 223 -10.85 4.17 -8.81
N PRO A 224 -9.65 4.09 -8.23
CA PRO A 224 -8.84 2.85 -8.25
C PRO A 224 -9.55 1.66 -7.59
N THR A 225 -10.31 1.88 -6.52
CA THR A 225 -11.05 0.81 -5.83
C THR A 225 -12.12 0.19 -6.74
N LEU A 226 -12.83 0.99 -7.54
CA LEU A 226 -13.83 0.47 -8.48
C LEU A 226 -13.16 -0.33 -9.59
N LYS A 227 -12.06 0.19 -10.17
CA LYS A 227 -11.26 -0.52 -11.17
C LYS A 227 -10.71 -1.84 -10.65
N LYS A 228 -10.25 -1.85 -9.39
CA LYS A 228 -9.82 -3.07 -8.72
C LYS A 228 -10.94 -4.09 -8.61
N MET A 229 -12.15 -3.67 -8.21
CA MET A 229 -13.32 -4.54 -8.11
C MET A 229 -13.75 -5.09 -9.48
N ASP A 230 -13.65 -4.30 -10.53
CA ASP A 230 -13.92 -4.75 -11.90
C ASP A 230 -12.94 -5.86 -12.32
N GLU A 231 -11.64 -5.72 -12.02
CA GLU A 231 -10.66 -6.77 -12.30
C GLU A 231 -10.88 -8.01 -11.43
N GLN A 232 -11.31 -7.86 -10.18
CA GLN A 232 -11.68 -8.99 -9.30
C GLN A 232 -12.89 -9.75 -9.86
N LEU A 233 -13.90 -9.05 -10.36
CA LEU A 233 -15.06 -9.66 -11.01
C LEU A 233 -14.62 -10.42 -12.27
N LYS A 234 -13.84 -9.80 -13.13
CA LYS A 234 -13.27 -10.41 -14.34
C LYS A 234 -12.45 -11.66 -14.00
N ASN A 235 -11.59 -11.58 -12.99
CA ASN A 235 -10.80 -12.71 -12.51
C ASN A 235 -11.69 -13.88 -12.04
N SER A 236 -12.80 -13.58 -11.34
CA SER A 236 -13.74 -14.58 -10.88
C SER A 236 -14.43 -15.31 -12.06
N ILE A 237 -14.78 -14.57 -13.13
CA ILE A 237 -15.35 -15.14 -14.36
C ILE A 237 -14.32 -16.04 -15.06
N ILE A 238 -13.07 -15.59 -15.19
CA ILE A 238 -12.01 -16.39 -15.83
C ILE A 238 -11.71 -17.66 -15.02
N LYS A 239 -11.78 -17.60 -13.67
CA LYS A 239 -11.65 -18.80 -12.83
C LYS A 239 -12.69 -19.85 -13.11
N ILE A 240 -13.94 -19.47 -13.43
CA ILE A 240 -14.97 -20.42 -13.88
C ILE A 240 -14.51 -21.11 -15.16
N SER A 241 -14.07 -20.38 -16.17
CA SER A 241 -13.56 -20.96 -17.41
C SER A 241 -12.34 -21.87 -17.20
N LYS A 242 -11.49 -21.54 -16.23
CA LYS A 242 -10.36 -22.38 -15.84
C LYS A 242 -10.84 -23.71 -15.26
N GLU A 243 -11.84 -23.71 -14.37
CA GLU A 243 -12.42 -24.94 -13.82
C GLU A 243 -13.15 -25.76 -14.90
N GLU A 244 -13.87 -25.11 -15.80
CA GLU A 244 -14.47 -25.79 -16.96
C GLU A 244 -13.42 -26.43 -17.86
N SER A 245 -12.23 -25.85 -17.99
CA SER A 245 -11.13 -26.41 -18.79
C SER A 245 -10.63 -27.76 -18.25
N ALA A 246 -10.85 -28.07 -16.96
CA ALA A 246 -10.50 -29.35 -16.36
C ALA A 246 -11.36 -30.53 -16.89
N LEU A 247 -12.51 -30.22 -17.51
CA LEU A 247 -13.38 -31.23 -18.15
C LEU A 247 -12.85 -31.69 -19.53
N TYR A 248 -11.85 -30.99 -20.05
CA TYR A 248 -11.25 -31.29 -21.37
C TYR A 248 -9.91 -32.03 -21.19
N PRO A 249 -9.56 -32.93 -22.12
CA PRO A 249 -8.25 -33.57 -22.09
C PRO A 249 -7.13 -32.58 -22.39
N THR A 250 -5.91 -32.85 -21.90
CA THR A 250 -4.70 -32.11 -22.28
C THR A 250 -3.87 -32.95 -23.25
N ILE A 251 -3.34 -32.30 -24.29
CA ILE A 251 -2.47 -32.92 -25.28
C ILE A 251 -1.11 -32.26 -25.19
N SER A 252 -0.05 -33.05 -24.97
CA SER A 252 1.33 -32.59 -24.91
C SER A 252 2.22 -33.43 -25.82
N LEU A 253 3.20 -32.79 -26.46
CA LEU A 253 4.31 -33.48 -27.10
C LEU A 253 5.39 -33.69 -26.06
N VAL A 254 5.86 -34.93 -25.91
CA VAL A 254 6.84 -35.35 -24.93
C VAL A 254 8.05 -35.95 -25.64
N ALA A 255 9.23 -35.42 -25.35
CA ALA A 255 10.50 -36.05 -25.66
C ALA A 255 11.12 -36.53 -24.35
N GLU A 256 11.53 -37.78 -24.28
CA GLU A 256 12.02 -38.42 -23.07
C GLU A 256 13.30 -39.19 -23.37
N HIS A 257 14.28 -39.05 -22.51
CA HIS A 257 15.50 -39.86 -22.48
C HIS A 257 15.61 -40.57 -21.13
N LYS A 258 15.66 -41.89 -21.16
CA LYS A 258 15.87 -42.72 -19.99
C LYS A 258 17.26 -43.34 -20.02
N SER A 259 17.97 -43.29 -18.92
CA SER A 259 19.24 -43.94 -18.72
C SER A 259 19.31 -44.55 -17.33
N GLY A 260 19.76 -45.80 -17.21
CA GLY A 260 19.89 -46.46 -15.91
C GLY A 260 20.17 -47.94 -16.02
N ASP A 261 20.57 -48.57 -14.89
CA ASP A 261 20.85 -49.98 -14.81
C ASP A 261 19.55 -50.73 -14.53
N VAL A 262 19.14 -51.61 -15.46
CA VAL A 262 18.10 -52.61 -15.21
C VAL A 262 18.77 -53.87 -14.68
N TYR A 263 18.46 -54.24 -13.44
CA TYR A 263 19.05 -55.41 -12.75
C TYR A 263 18.59 -56.73 -13.40
N THR A 264 18.97 -56.98 -14.64
CA THR A 264 18.95 -58.30 -15.26
C THR A 264 20.05 -58.44 -16.29
N GLU A 265 21.28 -58.46 -15.91
CA GLU A 265 22.48 -58.59 -16.75
C GLU A 265 23.19 -57.30 -17.10
N ASN A 266 23.84 -56.64 -16.14
CA ASN A 266 24.96 -55.66 -16.37
C ASN A 266 24.89 -54.77 -17.65
N THR A 267 23.72 -54.44 -18.14
CA THR A 267 23.55 -53.63 -19.33
C THR A 267 22.86 -52.28 -18.95
N THR A 268 23.61 -51.20 -19.10
CA THR A 268 23.05 -49.86 -19.07
C THR A 268 22.21 -49.66 -20.32
N GLU A 269 20.88 -49.68 -20.21
CA GLU A 269 20.01 -49.39 -21.34
C GLU A 269 19.67 -47.90 -21.34
N SER A 270 19.94 -47.26 -22.48
CA SER A 270 19.45 -45.92 -22.76
C SER A 270 18.33 -45.98 -23.82
N ASP A 271 17.19 -45.40 -23.51
CA ASP A 271 16.06 -45.33 -24.42
C ASP A 271 15.64 -43.90 -24.69
N ASN A 272 15.39 -43.59 -25.96
CA ASN A 272 14.89 -42.29 -26.41
C ASN A 272 13.48 -42.47 -26.98
N ALA A 273 12.51 -41.75 -26.45
CA ALA A 273 11.14 -41.77 -26.93
C ALA A 273 10.61 -40.35 -27.24
N ILE A 274 9.87 -40.22 -28.34
CA ILE A 274 9.09 -39.06 -28.66
C ILE A 274 7.66 -39.51 -28.86
N TYR A 275 6.70 -38.98 -28.09
CA TYR A 275 5.30 -39.39 -28.15
C TYR A 275 4.33 -38.27 -27.85
N LEU A 276 3.11 -38.41 -28.30
CA LEU A 276 2.00 -37.56 -27.86
C LEU A 276 1.38 -38.14 -26.62
N SER A 277 1.36 -37.33 -25.56
CA SER A 277 0.69 -37.66 -24.32
C SER A 277 -0.71 -37.03 -24.32
N LEU A 278 -1.74 -37.85 -24.09
CA LEU A 278 -3.11 -37.41 -23.87
C LEU A 278 -3.49 -37.77 -22.44
N LYS A 279 -3.74 -36.71 -21.64
CA LYS A 279 -4.20 -36.86 -20.25
C LYS A 279 -5.66 -36.38 -20.19
N ALA A 280 -6.58 -37.30 -19.91
CA ALA A 280 -7.97 -36.99 -19.61
C ALA A 280 -8.19 -37.19 -18.11
N THR A 281 -8.66 -36.14 -17.42
CA THR A 281 -9.11 -36.25 -16.05
C THR A 281 -10.59 -36.55 -16.08
N THR A 282 -10.97 -37.81 -15.80
CA THR A 282 -12.38 -38.12 -15.53
C THR A 282 -12.69 -37.53 -14.16
N GLY A 283 -13.45 -36.42 -14.11
CA GLY A 283 -13.91 -35.85 -12.85
C GLY A 283 -14.74 -36.93 -12.10
N ALA A 284 -14.32 -37.21 -10.86
CA ALA A 284 -15.10 -37.98 -9.91
C ALA A 284 -15.95 -37.01 -9.07
#